data_f8f0e6fd19440cbe4fcbd6916b3bc01e
#
_entry.id   f8f0e6fd19440cbe4fcbd6916b3bc01e
#
_cell.length_a   1.000
_cell.length_b   1.000
_cell.length_c   1.000
_cell.angle_alpha   90.00
_cell.angle_beta   90.00
_cell.angle_gamma   90.00
#
_symmetry.space_group_name_H-M   'P 1'
#
loop_
_entity.id
_entity.type
_entity.pdbx_description
1 polymer ?
#
loop_
_entity_poly.entity_id
_entity_poly.type
_entity_poly.pdbx_seq_one_letter_code
_entity_poly.pdbx_strand_id
1 'polypeptide(L)'
;MPDNDALRILVYSNNANTRDAVMRALGKRVHPDLPELSYIEVATGPIVIRHVDAGDVDLAILDGEASPEGGMGIAKQLKDEVSPCPPIVVLTGRVDDAWLASWSRAEAAVPHPIDPIRLARAVIGLLSAPVQ
;
A
#
# COMPACT_ATOMS: atom_id res chain seq x y z
N MET A 1 -12.27 -23.75 4.14
CA MET A 1 -11.32 -23.30 5.10
C MET A 1 -11.18 -21.79 5.06
N PRO A 2 -11.16 -21.17 6.17
CA PRO A 2 -11.07 -19.73 6.17
C PRO A 2 -9.78 -19.25 5.52
N ASP A 3 -9.85 -18.04 5.02
CA ASP A 3 -8.72 -17.39 4.37
C ASP A 3 -7.79 -16.74 5.38
N ASN A 4 -7.61 -17.39 6.53
CA ASN A 4 -6.81 -16.84 7.60
C ASN A 4 -5.38 -16.55 7.17
N ASP A 5 -4.92 -17.27 6.16
CA ASP A 5 -3.55 -17.10 5.67
C ASP A 5 -3.45 -16.05 4.56
N ALA A 6 -4.56 -15.51 4.10
CA ALA A 6 -4.51 -14.47 3.07
C ALA A 6 -3.86 -13.21 3.61
N LEU A 7 -3.02 -12.58 2.78
CA LEU A 7 -2.40 -11.32 3.13
C LEU A 7 -3.36 -10.17 2.82
N ARG A 8 -3.56 -9.30 3.77
CA ARG A 8 -4.54 -8.22 3.65
C ARG A 8 -3.86 -6.96 3.14
N ILE A 9 -4.22 -6.57 1.93
CA ILE A 9 -3.61 -5.43 1.24
C ILE A 9 -4.62 -4.30 1.22
N LEU A 10 -4.30 -3.20 1.91
CA LEU A 10 -5.14 -2.01 1.86
C LEU A 10 -4.72 -1.18 0.65
N VAL A 11 -5.70 -0.78 -0.15
CA VAL A 11 -5.46 0.06 -1.33
C VAL A 11 -6.26 1.33 -1.18
N TYR A 12 -5.57 2.45 -1.01
CA TYR A 12 -6.18 3.76 -0.83
C TYR A 12 -6.01 4.64 -2.05
N SER A 13 -7.10 5.07 -2.59
CA SER A 13 -7.17 6.17 -3.56
C SER A 13 -8.63 6.63 -3.63
N ASN A 14 -8.84 7.93 -3.85
CA ASN A 14 -10.18 8.42 -4.11
C ASN A 14 -10.63 8.10 -5.54
N ASN A 15 -9.73 7.56 -6.37
CA ASN A 15 -9.99 7.20 -7.76
C ASN A 15 -10.13 5.68 -7.87
N ALA A 16 -11.35 5.22 -8.19
CA ALA A 16 -11.62 3.79 -8.32
C ALA A 16 -10.78 3.14 -9.41
N ASN A 17 -10.44 3.87 -10.47
CA ASN A 17 -9.60 3.33 -11.54
C ASN A 17 -8.19 3.05 -11.05
N THR A 18 -7.66 3.89 -10.17
CA THR A 18 -6.35 3.67 -9.57
C THR A 18 -6.37 2.42 -8.69
N ARG A 19 -7.40 2.28 -7.87
CA ARG A 19 -7.53 1.08 -7.02
C ARG A 19 -7.59 -0.19 -7.87
N ASP A 20 -8.38 -0.14 -8.95
CA ASP A 20 -8.51 -1.27 -9.86
C ASP A 20 -7.18 -1.61 -10.53
N ALA A 21 -6.43 -0.60 -10.96
CA ALA A 21 -5.12 -0.81 -11.59
C ALA A 21 -4.15 -1.51 -10.63
N VAL A 22 -4.16 -1.13 -9.36
CA VAL A 22 -3.32 -1.77 -8.35
C VAL A 22 -3.70 -3.23 -8.19
N MET A 23 -4.99 -3.51 -8.04
CA MET A 23 -5.46 -4.88 -7.84
C MET A 23 -5.18 -5.76 -9.04
N ARG A 24 -5.32 -5.22 -10.26
CA ARG A 24 -4.98 -5.97 -11.47
C ARG A 24 -3.49 -6.26 -11.57
N ALA A 25 -2.67 -5.30 -11.16
CA ALA A 25 -1.22 -5.47 -11.21
C ALA A 25 -0.76 -6.60 -10.30
N LEU A 26 -1.37 -6.73 -9.14
CA LEU A 26 -0.96 -7.71 -8.14
C LEU A 26 -1.70 -9.04 -8.25
N GLY A 27 -2.95 -9.01 -8.72
CA GLY A 27 -3.75 -10.20 -8.89
C GLY A 27 -4.15 -10.87 -7.59
N LYS A 28 -4.58 -12.11 -7.69
CA LYS A 28 -5.00 -12.88 -6.53
C LYS A 28 -3.82 -13.40 -5.73
N ARG A 29 -2.69 -13.60 -6.38
CA ARG A 29 -1.45 -14.08 -5.76
C ARG A 29 -0.30 -13.45 -6.52
N VAL A 30 0.54 -12.70 -5.79
CA VAL A 30 1.59 -11.94 -6.45
C VAL A 30 2.85 -12.77 -6.70
N HIS A 31 3.01 -13.87 -5.95
CA HIS A 31 4.17 -14.77 -6.11
C HIS A 31 3.77 -16.17 -5.63
N PRO A 32 4.24 -17.25 -6.31
CA PRO A 32 3.86 -18.60 -5.92
C PRO A 32 4.19 -18.96 -4.48
N ASP A 33 5.24 -18.37 -3.92
CA ASP A 33 5.67 -18.68 -2.56
C ASP A 33 4.96 -17.84 -1.50
N LEU A 34 4.06 -16.96 -1.91
CA LEU A 34 3.32 -16.12 -0.97
C LEU A 34 1.85 -16.52 -0.94
N PRO A 35 1.15 -16.29 0.18
CA PRO A 35 -0.28 -16.55 0.24
C PRO A 35 -1.06 -15.68 -0.74
N GLU A 36 -2.31 -16.06 -0.95
CA GLU A 36 -3.22 -15.24 -1.75
C GLU A 36 -3.41 -13.87 -1.09
N LEU A 37 -3.78 -12.89 -1.91
CA LEU A 37 -4.01 -11.54 -1.45
C LEU A 37 -5.51 -11.29 -1.26
N SER A 38 -5.84 -10.58 -0.20
CA SER A 38 -7.20 -10.10 0.06
C SER A 38 -7.12 -8.58 0.09
N TYR A 39 -8.01 -7.90 -0.63
CA TYR A 39 -7.90 -6.45 -0.78
C TYR A 39 -8.94 -5.72 0.07
N ILE A 40 -8.50 -4.62 0.66
CA ILE A 40 -9.36 -3.69 1.38
C ILE A 40 -9.29 -2.37 0.61
N GLU A 41 -10.34 -2.05 -0.14
CA GLU A 41 -10.38 -0.81 -0.91
C GLU A 41 -10.88 0.32 -0.03
N VAL A 42 -10.16 1.43 -0.02
CA VAL A 42 -10.48 2.57 0.83
C VAL A 42 -10.39 3.85 -0.01
N ALA A 43 -11.38 4.70 0.13
CA ALA A 43 -11.45 5.94 -0.64
C ALA A 43 -11.17 7.20 0.20
N THR A 44 -11.05 7.07 1.52
CA THR A 44 -10.85 8.23 2.41
C THR A 44 -9.75 7.95 3.44
N GLY A 45 -9.03 9.02 3.81
CA GLY A 45 -7.92 8.91 4.75
C GLY A 45 -8.28 8.38 6.13
N PRO A 46 -9.35 8.89 6.77
CA PRO A 46 -9.70 8.40 8.11
C PRO A 46 -9.96 6.90 8.18
N ILE A 47 -10.50 6.33 7.09
CA ILE A 47 -10.76 4.89 7.05
C ILE A 47 -9.45 4.10 6.95
N VAL A 48 -8.44 4.65 6.23
CA VAL A 48 -7.11 4.04 6.22
C VAL A 48 -6.58 3.91 7.64
N ILE A 49 -6.62 5.00 8.38
CA ILE A 49 -6.08 5.04 9.73
C ILE A 49 -6.82 4.05 10.63
N ARG A 50 -8.14 3.96 10.49
CA ARG A 50 -8.96 3.04 11.27
C ARG A 50 -8.54 1.59 11.04
N HIS A 51 -8.34 1.18 9.77
CA HIS A 51 -7.95 -0.20 9.46
C HIS A 51 -6.55 -0.51 9.98
N VAL A 52 -5.60 0.40 9.80
CA VAL A 52 -4.23 0.17 10.25
C VAL A 52 -4.17 0.10 11.77
N ASP A 53 -4.88 1.01 12.43
CA ASP A 53 -4.91 1.05 13.89
C ASP A 53 -5.54 -0.22 14.48
N ALA A 54 -6.52 -0.78 13.78
CA ALA A 54 -7.18 -2.02 14.21
C ALA A 54 -6.35 -3.28 13.96
N GLY A 55 -5.22 -3.16 13.25
CA GLY A 55 -4.37 -4.31 12.95
C GLY A 55 -4.88 -5.17 11.81
N ASP A 56 -5.70 -4.61 10.93
CA ASP A 56 -6.33 -5.36 9.85
C ASP A 56 -5.48 -5.44 8.58
N VAL A 57 -4.32 -4.80 8.55
CA VAL A 57 -3.57 -4.57 7.31
C VAL A 57 -2.19 -5.19 7.40
N ASP A 58 -1.83 -6.00 6.40
CA ASP A 58 -0.49 -6.58 6.29
C ASP A 58 0.44 -5.72 5.44
N LEU A 59 -0.11 -4.97 4.50
CA LEU A 59 0.64 -4.02 3.67
C LEU A 59 -0.34 -2.97 3.17
N ALA A 60 0.06 -1.72 3.16
CA ALA A 60 -0.78 -0.62 2.66
C ALA A 60 -0.16 0.01 1.41
N ILE A 61 -1.01 0.22 0.40
CA ILE A 61 -0.64 0.94 -0.82
C ILE A 61 -1.45 2.23 -0.83
N LEU A 62 -0.77 3.36 -0.72
CA LEU A 62 -1.40 4.66 -0.55
C LEU A 62 -1.10 5.56 -1.74
N ASP A 63 -2.15 6.05 -2.39
CA ASP A 63 -2.01 6.92 -3.56
C ASP A 63 -1.64 8.33 -3.13
N GLY A 64 -0.42 8.75 -3.46
CA GLY A 64 0.07 10.09 -3.14
C GLY A 64 -0.67 11.19 -3.89
N GLU A 65 -1.36 10.84 -4.98
CA GLU A 65 -2.15 11.79 -5.77
C GLU A 65 -3.62 11.84 -5.34
N ALA A 66 -4.00 11.10 -4.30
CA ALA A 66 -5.38 11.09 -3.84
C ALA A 66 -5.76 12.44 -3.24
N SER A 67 -7.04 12.75 -3.35
CA SER A 67 -7.60 14.01 -2.85
C SER A 67 -8.81 13.69 -1.95
N PRO A 68 -9.07 14.45 -0.90
CA PRO A 68 -8.32 15.62 -0.45
C PRO A 68 -7.04 15.30 0.32
N GLU A 69 -6.84 14.04 0.74
CA GLU A 69 -5.66 13.67 1.50
C GLU A 69 -4.76 12.78 0.67
N GLY A 70 -3.52 13.25 0.43
CA GLY A 70 -2.53 12.46 -0.29
C GLY A 70 -1.96 11.34 0.56
N GLY A 71 -1.63 10.23 -0.10
CA GLY A 71 -1.13 9.05 0.59
C GLY A 71 0.18 9.29 1.34
N MET A 72 1.00 10.23 0.91
CA MET A 72 2.27 10.51 1.60
C MET A 72 2.06 11.11 2.99
N GLY A 73 1.09 12.03 3.12
CA GLY A 73 0.76 12.57 4.43
C GLY A 73 0.17 11.53 5.35
N ILE A 74 -0.68 10.66 4.80
CA ILE A 74 -1.25 9.57 5.57
C ILE A 74 -0.15 8.60 6.01
N ALA A 75 0.78 8.27 5.10
CA ALA A 75 1.89 7.38 5.43
C ALA A 75 2.71 7.92 6.60
N LYS A 76 3.04 9.21 6.55
CA LYS A 76 3.80 9.83 7.63
C LYS A 76 3.05 9.78 8.94
N GLN A 77 1.75 10.07 8.91
CA GLN A 77 0.92 10.02 10.11
C GLN A 77 0.92 8.61 10.72
N LEU A 78 0.75 7.59 9.87
CA LEU A 78 0.74 6.21 10.35
C LEU A 78 2.08 5.81 10.96
N LYS A 79 3.18 6.20 10.31
CA LYS A 79 4.52 5.87 10.83
C LYS A 79 4.80 6.57 12.14
N ASP A 80 4.27 7.78 12.32
CA ASP A 80 4.48 8.54 13.56
C ASP A 80 3.59 8.06 14.70
N GLU A 81 2.40 7.56 14.40
CA GLU A 81 1.38 7.30 15.41
C GLU A 81 1.08 5.83 15.69
N VAL A 82 1.35 4.94 14.74
CA VAL A 82 1.00 3.52 14.87
C VAL A 82 2.26 2.68 15.01
N SER A 83 2.29 1.84 16.04
CA SER A 83 3.41 0.92 16.27
C SER A 83 2.86 -0.41 16.78
N PRO A 84 3.14 -1.53 16.11
CA PRO A 84 3.89 -1.62 14.84
C PRO A 84 3.05 -1.15 13.65
N CYS A 85 3.72 -0.57 12.66
CA CYS A 85 3.06 -0.10 11.46
C CYS A 85 3.38 -1.07 10.32
N PRO A 86 2.38 -1.48 9.51
CA PRO A 86 2.66 -2.34 8.37
C PRO A 86 3.51 -1.60 7.33
N PRO A 87 4.20 -2.35 6.45
CA PRO A 87 4.93 -1.70 5.37
C PRO A 87 3.99 -0.93 4.45
N ILE A 88 4.49 0.19 3.94
CA ILE A 88 3.70 1.11 3.13
C ILE A 88 4.40 1.34 1.79
N VAL A 89 3.63 1.22 0.71
CA VAL A 89 4.04 1.63 -0.63
C VAL A 89 3.24 2.89 -0.96
N VAL A 90 3.92 3.97 -1.34
CA VAL A 90 3.22 5.17 -1.82
C VAL A 90 3.30 5.21 -3.34
N LEU A 91 2.21 5.63 -3.97
CA LEU A 91 2.17 5.85 -5.41
C LEU A 91 2.44 7.34 -5.62
N THR A 92 3.54 7.66 -6.32
CA THR A 92 3.96 9.03 -6.50
C THR A 92 3.46 9.59 -7.83
N GLY A 93 3.27 10.92 -7.88
CA GLY A 93 2.83 11.55 -9.12
C GLY A 93 3.92 11.64 -10.15
N ARG A 94 5.16 11.80 -9.71
CA ARG A 94 6.32 11.96 -10.58
C ARG A 94 7.55 11.34 -9.95
N VAL A 95 8.51 11.04 -10.81
CA VAL A 95 9.77 10.46 -10.33
C VAL A 95 10.51 11.44 -9.39
N ASP A 96 10.44 12.73 -9.68
CA ASP A 96 11.12 13.74 -8.86
C ASP A 96 10.44 14.01 -7.52
N ASP A 97 9.30 13.36 -7.25
CA ASP A 97 8.67 13.41 -5.94
C ASP A 97 9.28 12.43 -4.94
N ALA A 98 10.40 11.82 -5.30
CA ALA A 98 11.04 10.83 -4.44
C ALA A 98 11.38 11.36 -3.04
N TRP A 99 11.72 12.65 -2.92
CA TRP A 99 12.02 13.22 -1.62
C TRP A 99 10.79 13.25 -0.69
N LEU A 100 9.59 13.42 -1.28
CA LEU A 100 8.35 13.35 -0.51
C LEU A 100 8.08 11.92 -0.03
N ALA A 101 8.40 10.93 -0.88
CA ALA A 101 8.26 9.54 -0.47
C ALA A 101 9.19 9.24 0.72
N SER A 102 10.41 9.76 0.67
CA SER A 102 11.35 9.60 1.78
C SER A 102 10.83 10.30 3.04
N TRP A 103 10.30 11.50 2.90
CA TRP A 103 9.72 12.23 4.02
C TRP A 103 8.56 11.46 4.66
N SER A 104 7.77 10.76 3.85
CA SER A 104 6.62 10.01 4.35
C SER A 104 7.01 8.76 5.14
N ARG A 105 8.27 8.35 5.05
CA ARG A 105 8.80 7.15 5.70
C ARG A 105 8.22 5.85 5.15
N ALA A 106 7.61 5.90 3.97
CA ALA A 106 7.14 4.68 3.30
C ALA A 106 8.31 3.79 2.92
N GLU A 107 8.09 2.49 2.91
CA GLU A 107 9.12 1.51 2.58
C GLU A 107 9.45 1.52 1.09
N ALA A 108 8.49 1.87 0.24
CA ALA A 108 8.72 1.90 -1.21
C ALA A 108 7.85 2.96 -1.86
N ALA A 109 8.27 3.40 -3.05
CA ALA A 109 7.52 4.36 -3.85
C ALA A 109 7.47 3.86 -5.29
N VAL A 110 6.29 3.94 -5.90
CA VAL A 110 6.06 3.54 -7.29
C VAL A 110 5.35 4.69 -8.00
N PRO A 111 5.91 5.22 -9.07
CA PRO A 111 5.30 6.38 -9.75
C PRO A 111 4.11 6.01 -10.63
N HIS A 112 3.21 6.97 -10.81
CA HIS A 112 2.21 6.89 -11.85
C HIS A 112 2.83 7.21 -13.21
N PRO A 113 2.33 6.63 -14.30
CA PRO A 113 1.31 5.56 -14.33
C PRO A 113 1.87 4.27 -13.79
N ILE A 114 1.03 3.49 -13.16
CA ILE A 114 1.47 2.28 -12.46
C ILE A 114 2.00 1.25 -13.44
N ASP A 115 3.26 0.86 -13.25
CA ASP A 115 3.87 -0.26 -13.96
C ASP A 115 3.60 -1.52 -13.14
N PRO A 116 2.83 -2.48 -13.69
CA PRO A 116 2.47 -3.68 -12.91
C PRO A 116 3.67 -4.47 -12.42
N ILE A 117 4.72 -4.57 -13.23
CA ILE A 117 5.92 -5.32 -12.82
C ILE A 117 6.64 -4.62 -11.69
N ARG A 118 6.78 -3.31 -11.80
CA ARG A 118 7.47 -2.53 -10.77
C ARG A 118 6.71 -2.57 -9.44
N LEU A 119 5.39 -2.45 -9.50
CA LEU A 119 4.57 -2.53 -8.29
C LEU A 119 4.65 -3.92 -7.67
N ALA A 120 4.54 -4.97 -8.50
CA ALA A 120 4.61 -6.34 -7.99
C ALA A 120 5.94 -6.62 -7.32
N ARG A 121 7.05 -6.15 -7.90
CA ARG A 121 8.37 -6.34 -7.31
C ARG A 121 8.49 -5.66 -5.95
N ALA A 122 7.96 -4.44 -5.84
CA ALA A 122 7.99 -3.73 -4.56
C ALA A 122 7.21 -4.48 -3.48
N VAL A 123 6.01 -4.95 -3.84
CA VAL A 123 5.16 -5.68 -2.91
C VAL A 123 5.79 -7.02 -2.52
N ILE A 124 6.30 -7.77 -3.49
CA ILE A 124 6.96 -9.05 -3.21
C ILE A 124 8.13 -8.84 -2.25
N GLY A 125 8.94 -7.82 -2.50
CA GLY A 125 10.08 -7.53 -1.64
C GLY A 125 9.68 -7.26 -0.20
N LEU A 126 8.61 -6.51 0.00
CA LEU A 126 8.16 -6.17 1.35
C LEU A 126 7.48 -7.34 2.05
N LEU A 127 6.71 -8.14 1.33
CA LEU A 127 6.02 -9.29 1.92
C LEU A 127 6.95 -10.47 2.17
N SER A 128 8.08 -10.53 1.45
CA SER A 128 9.06 -11.61 1.59
C SER A 128 10.16 -11.27 2.56
N ALA A 129 10.23 -10.03 3.03
CA ALA A 129 11.32 -9.60 3.91
C ALA A 129 11.28 -10.39 5.21
N PRO A 130 12.44 -10.85 5.70
CA PRO A 130 12.45 -11.56 6.96
C PRO A 130 12.06 -10.65 8.11
N VAL A 131 11.39 -11.24 9.08
CA VAL A 131 11.04 -10.52 10.30
C VAL A 131 12.30 -10.34 11.14
N GLN A 132 12.56 -9.12 11.52
CA GLN A 132 13.75 -8.80 12.30
C GLN A 132 13.39 -8.48 13.74
#